data_7c10cbd840fe8196a427e8f12be135c4
#
_entry.id   7c10cbd840fe8196a427e8f12be135c4
#
_cell.length_a   1.000
_cell.length_b   1.000
_cell.length_c   1.000
_cell.angle_alpha   90.00
_cell.angle_beta   90.00
_cell.angle_gamma   90.00
#
_symmetry.space_group_name_H-M   'P 1'
#
loop_
_entity.id
_entity.type
_entity.pdbx_description
1 polymer ?
#
loop_
_entity_poly.entity_id
_entity_poly.type
_entity_poly.pdbx_seq_one_letter_code
_entity_poly.pdbx_strand_id
1 'polypeptide(L)'
;AALLTDAAANALLKTLEEPPENTWFFLACEEPARLLTTLRSRCRLHHLAPPSEPYALAWLEREVSLPQESLLTALRLCASAPAAALELLQEPLWTARQQLCQALAATLASGDWLALLPILNHEQAAVRLHWLASLLVDAQKRQQGITLVSNPDVWALLEQLAHSLPAV
;
A
#
# COMPACT_ATOMS: atom_id res chain seq x y z
N ALA A 1 -2.90 -16.10 -9.61
CA ALA A 1 -4.12 -16.75 -10.13
C ALA A 1 -5.11 -15.72 -10.71
N ALA A 2 -5.21 -14.52 -10.15
CA ALA A 2 -6.10 -13.46 -10.67
C ALA A 2 -5.71 -12.94 -12.08
N LEU A 3 -4.50 -13.23 -12.53
CA LEU A 3 -4.00 -12.88 -13.89
C LEU A 3 -4.29 -13.96 -14.94
N LEU A 4 -4.90 -15.10 -14.54
CA LEU A 4 -5.28 -16.14 -15.48
C LEU A 4 -6.52 -15.70 -16.26
N THR A 5 -6.48 -15.90 -17.57
CA THR A 5 -7.69 -15.79 -18.39
C THR A 5 -8.61 -16.98 -18.10
N ASP A 6 -9.91 -16.82 -18.36
CA ASP A 6 -10.89 -17.90 -18.15
C ASP A 6 -10.50 -19.17 -18.90
N ALA A 7 -9.98 -19.04 -20.11
CA ALA A 7 -9.49 -20.17 -20.92
C ALA A 7 -8.31 -20.88 -20.25
N ALA A 8 -7.33 -20.13 -19.74
CA ALA A 8 -6.18 -20.68 -19.03
C ALA A 8 -6.60 -21.34 -17.70
N ALA A 9 -7.52 -20.71 -16.96
CA ALA A 9 -8.07 -21.24 -15.74
C ALA A 9 -8.79 -22.59 -15.99
N ASN A 10 -9.62 -22.66 -17.02
CA ASN A 10 -10.32 -23.87 -17.41
C ASN A 10 -9.37 -24.99 -17.86
N ALA A 11 -8.27 -24.66 -18.53
CA ALA A 11 -7.25 -25.65 -18.92
C ALA A 11 -6.57 -26.32 -17.69
N LEU A 12 -6.46 -25.58 -16.56
CA LEU A 12 -5.87 -26.12 -15.34
C LEU A 12 -6.80 -27.04 -14.55
N LEU A 13 -8.13 -26.97 -14.77
CA LEU A 13 -9.10 -27.70 -13.93
C LEU A 13 -8.82 -29.19 -13.90
N LYS A 14 -8.55 -29.80 -15.06
CA LYS A 14 -8.28 -31.26 -15.13
C LYS A 14 -7.02 -31.63 -14.33
N THR A 15 -5.97 -30.85 -14.44
CA THR A 15 -4.71 -31.10 -13.72
C THR A 15 -4.85 -30.86 -12.21
N LEU A 16 -5.75 -29.96 -11.79
CA LEU A 16 -6.06 -29.75 -10.37
C LEU A 16 -6.92 -30.84 -9.79
N GLU A 17 -7.79 -31.48 -10.59
CA GLU A 17 -8.60 -32.62 -10.16
C GLU A 17 -7.78 -33.90 -10.03
N GLU A 18 -6.90 -34.14 -11.00
CA GLU A 18 -6.07 -35.33 -11.08
C GLU A 18 -4.59 -34.92 -11.21
N PRO A 19 -3.97 -34.39 -10.13
CA PRO A 19 -2.58 -33.98 -10.19
C PRO A 19 -1.66 -35.20 -10.41
N PRO A 20 -0.54 -35.03 -11.16
CA PRO A 20 0.47 -36.06 -11.26
C PRO A 20 1.01 -36.46 -9.87
N GLU A 21 1.51 -37.67 -9.74
CA GLU A 21 2.10 -38.14 -8.48
C GLU A 21 3.18 -37.20 -7.98
N ASN A 22 3.19 -36.95 -6.66
CA ASN A 22 4.14 -36.06 -5.98
C ASN A 22 4.15 -34.60 -6.51
N THR A 23 3.03 -34.13 -7.06
CA THR A 23 2.91 -32.75 -7.57
C THR A 23 1.99 -31.92 -6.68
N TRP A 24 2.40 -30.69 -6.37
CA TRP A 24 1.67 -29.73 -5.56
C TRP A 24 1.49 -28.43 -6.34
N PHE A 25 0.28 -27.89 -6.32
CA PHE A 25 -0.04 -26.60 -6.95
C PHE A 25 -0.30 -25.54 -5.88
N PHE A 26 0.42 -24.42 -5.95
CA PHE A 26 0.20 -23.26 -5.10
C PHE A 26 -0.32 -22.11 -5.96
N LEU A 27 -1.58 -21.72 -5.71
CA LEU A 27 -2.25 -20.64 -6.42
C LEU A 27 -2.35 -19.42 -5.48
N ALA A 28 -1.51 -18.42 -5.69
CA ALA A 28 -1.58 -17.17 -4.94
C ALA A 28 -2.57 -16.20 -5.60
N CYS A 29 -3.40 -15.54 -4.79
CA CYS A 29 -4.28 -14.47 -5.23
C CYS A 29 -4.52 -13.48 -4.09
N GLU A 30 -4.69 -12.22 -4.42
CA GLU A 30 -5.00 -11.15 -3.46
C GLU A 30 -6.50 -11.07 -3.16
N GLU A 31 -7.32 -11.35 -4.17
CA GLU A 31 -8.79 -11.27 -4.09
C GLU A 31 -9.43 -12.63 -4.43
N PRO A 32 -9.65 -13.50 -3.44
CA PRO A 32 -10.27 -14.82 -3.69
C PRO A 32 -11.67 -14.76 -4.30
N ALA A 33 -12.39 -13.65 -4.08
CA ALA A 33 -13.73 -13.45 -4.65
C ALA A 33 -13.70 -13.29 -6.19
N ARG A 34 -12.58 -12.86 -6.77
CA ARG A 34 -12.39 -12.71 -8.22
C ARG A 34 -11.94 -13.98 -8.92
N LEU A 35 -11.60 -15.02 -8.15
CA LEU A 35 -11.28 -16.33 -8.74
C LEU A 35 -12.56 -17.03 -9.23
N LEU A 36 -12.43 -17.74 -10.35
CA LEU A 36 -13.46 -18.63 -10.82
C LEU A 36 -13.85 -19.61 -9.72
N THR A 37 -15.14 -19.76 -9.49
CA THR A 37 -15.70 -20.69 -8.48
C THR A 37 -15.23 -22.12 -8.69
N THR A 38 -15.03 -22.52 -9.95
CA THR A 38 -14.51 -23.82 -10.35
C THR A 38 -13.07 -24.08 -9.90
N LEU A 39 -12.20 -23.07 -9.93
CA LEU A 39 -10.83 -23.15 -9.38
C LEU A 39 -10.88 -23.20 -7.84
N ARG A 40 -11.69 -22.32 -7.24
CA ARG A 40 -11.80 -22.23 -5.80
C ARG A 40 -12.33 -23.49 -5.14
N SER A 41 -13.26 -24.20 -5.79
CA SER A 41 -13.83 -25.46 -5.26
C SER A 41 -12.84 -26.63 -5.29
N ARG A 42 -11.78 -26.56 -6.10
CA ARG A 42 -10.75 -27.62 -6.24
C ARG A 42 -9.47 -27.34 -5.46
N CYS A 43 -9.39 -26.17 -4.82
CA CYS A 43 -8.24 -25.76 -4.03
C CYS A 43 -8.61 -25.62 -2.56
N ARG A 44 -7.71 -26.02 -1.68
CA ARG A 44 -7.83 -25.69 -0.27
C ARG A 44 -7.43 -24.21 -0.07
N LEU A 45 -8.37 -23.41 0.41
CA LEU A 45 -8.08 -22.00 0.71
C LEU A 45 -7.26 -21.90 2.00
N HIS A 46 -6.15 -21.20 1.90
CA HIS A 46 -5.32 -20.84 3.04
C HIS A 46 -5.16 -19.32 3.04
N HIS A 47 -5.63 -18.67 4.10
CA HIS A 47 -5.50 -17.23 4.26
C HIS A 47 -4.16 -16.90 4.94
N LEU A 48 -3.32 -16.16 4.23
CA LEU A 48 -2.07 -15.62 4.77
C LEU A 48 -2.36 -14.21 5.32
N ALA A 49 -2.57 -14.12 6.63
CA ALA A 49 -2.73 -12.83 7.28
C ALA A 49 -1.40 -12.06 7.30
N PRO A 50 -1.44 -10.72 7.21
CA PRO A 50 -0.25 -9.92 7.44
C PRO A 50 0.37 -10.23 8.81
N PRO A 51 1.70 -10.17 8.95
CA PRO A 51 2.34 -10.32 10.26
C PRO A 51 1.93 -9.19 11.19
N SER A 52 2.07 -9.39 12.51
CA SER A 52 1.84 -8.32 13.48
C SER A 52 2.79 -7.14 13.24
N GLU A 53 2.34 -5.91 13.49
CA GLU A 53 3.14 -4.70 13.29
C GLU A 53 4.53 -4.77 13.97
N PRO A 54 4.65 -5.24 15.26
CA PRO A 54 5.96 -5.37 15.89
C PRO A 54 6.90 -6.35 15.17
N TYR A 55 6.37 -7.45 14.66
CA TYR A 55 7.16 -8.43 13.92
C TYR A 55 7.62 -7.88 12.56
N ALA A 56 6.71 -7.25 11.83
CA ALA A 56 7.00 -6.62 10.54
C ALA A 56 8.03 -5.50 10.68
N LEU A 57 7.91 -4.68 11.74
CA LEU A 57 8.85 -3.62 12.05
C LEU A 57 10.24 -4.17 12.38
N ALA A 58 10.34 -5.15 13.28
CA ALA A 58 11.60 -5.78 13.64
C ALA A 58 12.29 -6.46 12.44
N TRP A 59 11.52 -6.93 11.47
CA TRP A 59 12.05 -7.46 10.22
C TRP A 59 12.62 -6.33 9.35
N LEU A 60 11.87 -5.22 9.15
CA LEU A 60 12.33 -4.07 8.38
C LEU A 60 13.57 -3.40 8.96
N GLU A 61 13.68 -3.29 10.27
CA GLU A 61 14.85 -2.74 10.98
C GLU A 61 16.15 -3.52 10.69
N ARG A 62 16.03 -4.79 10.31
CA ARG A 62 17.19 -5.61 9.89
C ARG A 62 17.55 -5.43 8.42
N GLU A 63 16.56 -5.09 7.58
CA GLU A 63 16.76 -4.96 6.13
C GLU A 63 17.24 -3.55 5.73
N VAL A 64 16.81 -2.50 6.46
CA VAL A 64 17.14 -1.12 6.14
C VAL A 64 17.44 -0.30 7.39
N SER A 65 18.43 0.60 7.28
CA SER A 65 18.84 1.52 8.35
C SER A 65 18.15 2.87 8.17
N LEU A 66 16.85 2.94 8.49
CA LEU A 66 16.05 4.15 8.45
C LEU A 66 15.40 4.40 9.81
N PRO A 67 14.99 5.65 10.13
CA PRO A 67 14.26 5.95 11.35
C PRO A 67 13.01 5.08 11.48
N GLN A 68 12.73 4.59 12.68
CA GLN A 68 11.59 3.72 12.99
C GLN A 68 10.25 4.30 12.51
N GLU A 69 10.08 5.62 12.59
CA GLU A 69 8.90 6.32 12.13
C GLU A 69 8.68 6.20 10.61
N SER A 70 9.77 6.20 9.84
CA SER A 70 9.71 5.96 8.40
C SER A 70 9.29 4.54 8.08
N LEU A 71 9.81 3.57 8.84
CA LEU A 71 9.44 2.15 8.70
C LEU A 71 7.97 1.92 9.03
N LEU A 72 7.48 2.49 10.13
CA LEU A 72 6.07 2.42 10.53
C LEU A 72 5.15 3.08 9.50
N THR A 73 5.56 4.22 8.96
CA THR A 73 4.80 4.91 7.91
C THR A 73 4.70 4.03 6.65
N ALA A 74 5.80 3.44 6.21
CA ALA A 74 5.82 2.55 5.05
C ALA A 74 4.95 1.30 5.28
N LEU A 75 5.04 0.67 6.45
CA LEU A 75 4.19 -0.48 6.82
C LEU A 75 2.70 -0.15 6.74
N ARG A 76 2.29 1.00 7.23
CA ARG A 76 0.88 1.42 7.19
C ARG A 76 0.39 1.70 5.79
N LEU A 77 1.21 2.36 4.97
CA LEU A 77 0.90 2.59 3.56
C LEU A 77 0.75 1.29 2.77
N CYS A 78 1.47 0.24 3.19
CA CYS A 78 1.45 -1.08 2.56
C CYS A 78 0.58 -2.09 3.31
N ALA A 79 -0.44 -1.65 4.08
CA ALA A 79 -1.36 -2.52 4.81
C ALA A 79 -0.66 -3.59 5.67
N SER A 80 0.43 -3.22 6.33
CA SER A 80 1.29 -4.08 7.16
C SER A 80 2.01 -5.21 6.38
N ALA A 81 2.18 -5.06 5.06
CA ALA A 81 2.94 -5.98 4.23
C ALA A 81 4.43 -5.56 4.21
N PRO A 82 5.35 -6.26 4.94
CA PRO A 82 6.71 -5.78 5.11
C PRO A 82 7.54 -5.80 3.82
N ALA A 83 7.31 -6.76 2.92
CA ALA A 83 8.01 -6.78 1.63
C ALA A 83 7.65 -5.59 0.74
N ALA A 84 6.36 -5.23 0.66
CA ALA A 84 5.91 -4.05 -0.08
C ALA A 84 6.40 -2.74 0.59
N ALA A 85 6.46 -2.71 1.93
CA ALA A 85 7.04 -1.59 2.67
C ALA A 85 8.53 -1.42 2.38
N LEU A 86 9.27 -2.54 2.29
CA LEU A 86 10.68 -2.52 1.91
C LEU A 86 10.88 -1.95 0.50
N GLU A 87 10.07 -2.36 -0.47
CA GLU A 87 10.11 -1.81 -1.83
C GLU A 87 9.80 -0.31 -1.85
N LEU A 88 8.82 0.14 -1.06
CA LEU A 88 8.47 1.56 -0.93
C LEU A 88 9.61 2.39 -0.34
N LEU A 89 10.36 1.81 0.62
CA LEU A 89 11.48 2.48 1.29
C LEU A 89 12.74 2.57 0.41
N GLN A 90 12.79 1.83 -0.70
CA GLN A 90 13.90 1.91 -1.65
C GLN A 90 13.81 3.17 -2.52
N GLU A 91 14.97 3.64 -2.93
CA GLU A 91 15.07 4.73 -3.92
C GLU A 91 14.65 4.22 -5.33
N PRO A 92 13.94 5.02 -6.13
CA PRO A 92 13.60 6.45 -5.90
C PRO A 92 12.23 6.69 -5.23
N LEU A 93 11.50 5.65 -4.82
CA LEU A 93 10.11 5.76 -4.37
C LEU A 93 9.98 6.57 -3.07
N TRP A 94 10.86 6.31 -2.10
CA TRP A 94 10.80 7.01 -0.82
C TRP A 94 11.08 8.50 -0.96
N THR A 95 12.10 8.85 -1.73
CA THR A 95 12.42 10.25 -2.04
C THR A 95 11.28 10.94 -2.80
N ALA A 96 10.67 10.26 -3.78
CA ALA A 96 9.51 10.80 -4.50
C ALA A 96 8.33 11.09 -3.56
N ARG A 97 8.09 10.23 -2.57
CA ARG A 97 7.05 10.46 -1.56
C ARG A 97 7.38 11.66 -0.66
N GLN A 98 8.63 11.80 -0.22
CA GLN A 98 9.06 12.97 0.57
C GLN A 98 8.88 14.27 -0.22
N GLN A 99 9.26 14.27 -1.49
CA GLN A 99 9.07 15.43 -2.39
C GLN A 99 7.59 15.79 -2.54
N LEU A 100 6.69 14.80 -2.66
CA LEU A 100 5.25 15.05 -2.70
C LEU A 100 4.76 15.70 -1.41
N CYS A 101 5.19 15.23 -0.23
CA CYS A 101 4.81 15.82 1.05
C CYS A 101 5.30 17.26 1.18
N GLN A 102 6.54 17.56 0.78
CA GLN A 102 7.12 18.90 0.79
C GLN A 102 6.37 19.85 -0.16
N ALA A 103 6.09 19.39 -1.38
CA ALA A 103 5.35 20.17 -2.36
C ALA A 103 3.92 20.46 -1.90
N LEU A 104 3.25 19.47 -1.29
CA LEU A 104 1.92 19.65 -0.73
C LEU A 104 1.92 20.68 0.42
N ALA A 105 2.91 20.64 1.30
CA ALA A 105 3.07 21.63 2.36
C ALA A 105 3.28 23.05 1.79
N ALA A 106 4.12 23.21 0.78
CA ALA A 106 4.33 24.48 0.09
C ALA A 106 3.07 24.99 -0.60
N THR A 107 2.32 24.09 -1.23
CA THR A 107 1.03 24.38 -1.89
C THR A 107 -0.02 24.89 -0.90
N LEU A 108 -0.12 24.25 0.26
CA LEU A 108 -1.05 24.69 1.32
C LEU A 108 -0.69 26.08 1.86
N ALA A 109 0.60 26.40 1.96
CA ALA A 109 1.06 27.70 2.42
C ALA A 109 0.84 28.81 1.38
N SER A 110 1.02 28.50 0.09
CA SER A 110 0.91 29.49 -1.02
C SER A 110 -0.49 29.59 -1.61
N GLY A 111 -1.30 28.53 -1.52
CA GLY A 111 -2.59 28.39 -2.22
C GLY A 111 -2.46 28.03 -3.70
N ASP A 112 -1.26 27.81 -4.21
CA ASP A 112 -1.01 27.46 -5.62
C ASP A 112 -1.05 25.94 -5.84
N TRP A 113 -2.24 25.42 -6.10
CA TRP A 113 -2.48 24.01 -6.37
C TRP A 113 -1.92 23.52 -7.71
N LEU A 114 -1.66 24.44 -8.65
CA LEU A 114 -1.08 24.06 -9.94
C LEU A 114 0.37 23.63 -9.81
N ALA A 115 1.07 24.08 -8.78
CA ALA A 115 2.44 23.67 -8.48
C ALA A 115 2.60 22.15 -8.21
N LEU A 116 1.52 21.44 -7.87
CA LEU A 116 1.54 19.97 -7.70
C LEU A 116 1.48 19.20 -9.03
N LEU A 117 1.00 19.81 -10.12
CA LEU A 117 0.82 19.11 -11.39
C LEU A 117 2.09 18.45 -11.93
N PRO A 118 3.27 19.09 -11.94
CA PRO A 118 4.48 18.44 -12.43
C PRO A 118 4.88 17.20 -11.61
N ILE A 119 4.57 17.19 -10.32
CA ILE A 119 4.87 16.08 -9.42
C ILE A 119 3.87 14.94 -9.63
N LEU A 120 2.60 15.25 -9.84
CA LEU A 120 1.55 14.25 -10.04
C LEU A 120 1.52 13.69 -11.45
N ASN A 121 1.88 14.49 -12.46
CA ASN A 121 1.91 14.08 -13.87
C ASN A 121 3.21 13.33 -14.20
N HIS A 122 3.31 12.08 -13.76
CA HIS A 122 4.47 11.23 -13.90
C HIS A 122 4.03 9.80 -14.24
N GLU A 123 4.94 8.97 -14.75
CA GLU A 123 4.66 7.54 -15.02
C GLU A 123 4.07 6.80 -13.81
N GLN A 124 4.45 7.21 -12.59
CA GLN A 124 3.93 6.67 -11.33
C GLN A 124 2.75 7.48 -10.75
N ALA A 125 1.99 8.16 -11.59
CA ALA A 125 0.86 9.01 -11.15
C ALA A 125 -0.12 8.27 -10.23
N ALA A 126 -0.46 7.02 -10.55
CA ALA A 126 -1.38 6.22 -9.74
C ALA A 126 -0.87 6.01 -8.29
N VAL A 127 0.42 5.73 -8.11
CA VAL A 127 1.05 5.56 -6.81
C VAL A 127 1.07 6.89 -6.03
N ARG A 128 1.43 7.98 -6.70
CA ARG A 128 1.47 9.33 -6.10
C ARG A 128 0.09 9.83 -5.69
N LEU A 129 -0.93 9.55 -6.49
CA LEU A 129 -2.33 9.84 -6.16
C LEU A 129 -2.81 9.00 -4.96
N HIS A 130 -2.39 7.74 -4.88
CA HIS A 130 -2.68 6.90 -3.71
C HIS A 130 -2.04 7.47 -2.44
N TRP A 131 -0.79 7.94 -2.48
CA TRP A 131 -0.15 8.62 -1.34
C TRP A 131 -0.87 9.90 -0.95
N LEU A 132 -1.29 10.71 -1.93
CA LEU A 132 -2.08 11.92 -1.67
C LEU A 132 -3.41 11.58 -1.00
N ALA A 133 -4.12 10.59 -1.52
CA ALA A 133 -5.39 10.13 -0.93
C ALA A 133 -5.21 9.63 0.50
N SER A 134 -4.15 8.88 0.80
CA SER A 134 -3.86 8.42 2.17
C SER A 134 -3.56 9.59 3.12
N LEU A 135 -2.83 10.62 2.67
CA LEU A 135 -2.58 11.84 3.45
C LEU A 135 -3.88 12.59 3.76
N LEU A 136 -4.79 12.70 2.79
CA LEU A 136 -6.09 13.34 3.00
C LEU A 136 -6.96 12.56 4.00
N VAL A 137 -6.99 11.23 3.89
CA VAL A 137 -7.71 10.36 4.84
C VAL A 137 -7.13 10.49 6.24
N ASP A 138 -5.82 10.54 6.37
CA ASP A 138 -5.15 10.70 7.67
C ASP A 138 -5.41 12.09 8.27
N ALA A 139 -5.43 13.14 7.46
CA ALA A 139 -5.82 14.47 7.89
C ALA A 139 -7.28 14.51 8.40
N GLN A 140 -8.19 13.84 7.70
CA GLN A 140 -9.59 13.74 8.11
C GLN A 140 -9.77 12.97 9.42
N LYS A 141 -9.08 11.83 9.59
CA LYS A 141 -9.08 11.09 10.85
C LYS A 141 -8.59 11.94 12.01
N ARG A 142 -7.53 12.72 11.79
CA ARG A 142 -6.99 13.65 12.78
C ARG A 142 -7.99 14.74 13.15
N GLN A 143 -8.70 15.30 12.19
CA GLN A 143 -9.78 16.28 12.43
C GLN A 143 -10.87 15.68 13.34
N GLN A 144 -11.13 14.38 13.24
CA GLN A 144 -12.06 13.62 14.09
C GLN A 144 -11.47 13.22 15.45
N GLY A 145 -10.26 13.65 15.79
CA GLY A 145 -9.60 13.35 17.07
C GLY A 145 -8.97 11.96 17.14
N ILE A 146 -8.84 11.25 16.01
CA ILE A 146 -8.19 9.94 15.97
C ILE A 146 -6.67 10.14 15.98
N THR A 147 -6.00 9.57 16.99
CA THR A 147 -4.55 9.61 17.09
C THR A 147 -3.92 8.71 16.02
N LEU A 148 -3.11 9.31 15.16
CA LEU A 148 -2.35 8.59 14.15
C LEU A 148 -0.87 8.55 14.57
N VAL A 149 -0.23 7.42 14.42
CA VAL A 149 1.23 7.36 14.46
C VAL A 149 1.72 7.63 13.03
N SER A 150 2.27 8.80 12.79
CA SER A 150 2.85 9.19 11.50
C SER A 150 4.23 9.79 11.73
N ASN A 151 5.02 9.85 10.67
CA ASN A 151 6.33 10.48 10.69
C ASN A 151 6.20 11.96 11.16
N PRO A 152 7.00 12.45 12.12
CA PRO A 152 7.00 13.85 12.57
C PRO A 152 7.05 14.86 11.44
N ASP A 153 7.80 14.57 10.37
CA ASP A 153 7.92 15.46 9.20
C ASP A 153 6.58 15.68 8.48
N VAL A 154 5.63 14.77 8.65
CA VAL A 154 4.30 14.83 8.04
C VAL A 154 3.26 15.42 9.01
N TRP A 155 3.60 15.55 10.31
CA TRP A 155 2.67 16.04 11.33
C TRP A 155 2.15 17.45 11.04
N ALA A 156 3.05 18.39 10.79
CA ALA A 156 2.69 19.77 10.46
C ALA A 156 1.82 19.84 9.18
N LEU A 157 2.14 19.01 8.18
CA LEU A 157 1.36 18.90 6.97
C LEU A 157 -0.06 18.38 7.23
N LEU A 158 -0.21 17.33 8.05
CA LEU A 158 -1.51 16.77 8.39
C LEU A 158 -2.37 17.76 9.20
N GLU A 159 -1.76 18.57 10.06
CA GLU A 159 -2.46 19.64 10.76
C GLU A 159 -2.98 20.72 9.81
N GLN A 160 -2.14 21.18 8.91
CA GLN A 160 -2.53 22.17 7.90
C GLN A 160 -3.65 21.64 7.00
N LEU A 161 -3.54 20.37 6.54
CA LEU A 161 -4.58 19.72 5.75
C LEU A 161 -5.88 19.58 6.55
N ALA A 162 -5.81 19.14 7.80
CA ALA A 162 -7.00 18.98 8.64
C ALA A 162 -7.75 20.32 8.85
N HIS A 163 -7.03 21.42 8.97
CA HIS A 163 -7.64 22.76 9.07
C HIS A 163 -8.21 23.26 7.75
N SER A 164 -7.69 22.81 6.61
CA SER A 164 -8.17 23.22 5.27
C SER A 164 -9.36 22.40 4.78
N LEU A 165 -9.62 21.22 5.36
CA LEU A 165 -10.75 20.38 4.98
C LEU A 165 -12.05 20.90 5.63
N PRO A 166 -13.20 20.86 4.90
CA PRO A 166 -14.48 21.19 5.50
C PRO A 166 -14.80 20.23 6.65
N ALA A 167 -15.42 20.76 7.70
CA ALA A 167 -15.92 19.92 8.79
C ALA A 167 -17.04 19.01 8.24
N VAL A 168 -16.91 17.71 8.49
CA VAL A 168 -17.88 16.69 8.10
C VAL A 168 -18.87 16.45 9.23
#